data_24d2b8058ee5ef29402be4d3e0106a1a
#
_entry.id   24d2b8058ee5ef29402be4d3e0106a1a
#
_cell.length_a   1.000
_cell.length_b   1.000
_cell.length_c   1.000
_cell.angle_alpha   90.00
_cell.angle_beta   90.00
_cell.angle_gamma   90.00
#
_symmetry.space_group_name_H-M   'P 1'
#
loop_
_entity.id
_entity.type
_entity.pdbx_description
1 polymer ?
#
loop_
_entity_poly.entity_id
_entity_poly.type
_entity_poly.pdbx_seq_one_letter_code
_entity_poly.pdbx_strand_id
1 'polypeptide(L)'
;NATQVGNRQFLHIHAWQGSTLAMAWVGNRVTRARVLATGTEAQIEQKGDRVWLHGLPQYAPDPDISVIELEIEGEPRYPELRFHF
;
A
#
# COMPACT_ATOMS: atom_id res chain seq x y z
N ASN A 1 4.38 -8.76 2.82
CA ASN A 1 3.28 -9.25 3.65
C ASN A 1 2.12 -8.27 3.66
N ALA A 2 0.91 -8.79 3.76
CA ALA A 2 -0.27 -7.96 3.85
C ALA A 2 -1.28 -8.57 4.82
N THR A 3 -1.98 -7.72 5.54
CA THR A 3 -3.09 -8.09 6.40
C THR A 3 -4.35 -7.41 5.86
N GLN A 4 -5.46 -8.10 5.88
CA GLN A 4 -6.72 -7.59 5.36
C GLN A 4 -7.76 -7.50 6.48
N VAL A 5 -8.45 -6.34 6.55
CA VAL A 5 -9.58 -6.13 7.46
C VAL A 5 -10.66 -5.40 6.66
N GLY A 6 -11.70 -6.12 6.25
CA GLY A 6 -12.74 -5.57 5.40
C GLY A 6 -12.17 -5.10 4.07
N ASN A 7 -12.40 -3.82 3.72
CA ASN A 7 -11.86 -3.22 2.51
C ASN A 7 -10.52 -2.49 2.74
N ARG A 8 -9.85 -2.76 3.85
CA ARG A 8 -8.56 -2.18 4.18
C ARG A 8 -7.49 -3.24 4.08
N GLN A 9 -6.37 -2.85 3.50
CA GLN A 9 -5.19 -3.70 3.35
C GLN A 9 -4.03 -3.01 4.04
N PHE A 10 -3.26 -3.78 4.83
CA PHE A 10 -2.11 -3.26 5.56
C PHE A 10 -0.85 -3.87 4.97
N LEU A 11 -0.07 -3.05 4.28
CA LEU A 11 1.18 -3.49 3.67
C LEU A 11 2.31 -3.37 4.68
N HIS A 12 2.95 -4.49 4.97
CA HIS A 12 4.09 -4.55 5.89
C HIS A 12 5.37 -4.49 5.07
N ILE A 13 6.06 -3.36 5.09
CA ILE A 13 7.21 -3.12 4.23
C ILE A 13 8.48 -3.22 5.04
N HIS A 14 9.28 -4.23 4.72
CA HIS A 14 10.55 -4.50 5.38
C HIS A 14 11.70 -3.73 4.74
N ALA A 15 11.61 -3.45 3.43
CA ALA A 15 12.61 -2.70 2.70
C ALA A 15 11.95 -1.46 2.10
N TRP A 16 12.15 -0.31 2.73
CA TRP A 16 11.55 0.95 2.31
C TRP A 16 12.19 1.43 1.00
N GLN A 17 11.36 1.84 0.04
CA GLN A 17 11.81 2.19 -1.31
C GLN A 17 11.97 3.69 -1.54
N GLY A 18 11.74 4.50 -0.53
CA GLY A 18 11.81 5.96 -0.65
C GLY A 18 10.45 6.59 -0.88
N SER A 19 10.42 7.74 -1.55
CA SER A 19 9.20 8.55 -1.68
C SER A 19 8.16 7.98 -2.64
N THR A 20 8.51 6.98 -3.42
CA THR A 20 7.59 6.31 -4.34
C THR A 20 7.69 4.81 -4.16
N LEU A 21 6.54 4.15 -4.02
CA LEU A 21 6.45 2.70 -3.93
C LEU A 21 5.64 2.20 -5.13
N ALA A 22 6.23 1.29 -5.91
CA ALA A 22 5.53 0.62 -7.01
C ALA A 22 5.18 -0.79 -6.59
N MET A 23 3.97 -1.24 -6.92
CA MET A 23 3.55 -2.59 -6.57
C MET A 23 2.58 -3.14 -7.61
N ALA A 24 2.53 -4.47 -7.70
CA ALA A 24 1.50 -5.15 -8.46
C ALA A 24 0.25 -5.27 -7.59
N TRP A 25 -0.88 -4.94 -8.16
CA TRP A 25 -2.17 -5.02 -7.48
C TRP A 25 -3.23 -5.45 -8.48
N VAL A 26 -3.81 -6.60 -8.25
CA VAL A 26 -4.84 -7.15 -9.14
C VAL A 26 -6.18 -7.14 -8.41
N GLY A 27 -7.20 -6.60 -9.08
CA GLY A 27 -8.55 -6.59 -8.55
C GLY A 27 -9.09 -5.19 -8.35
N ASN A 28 -9.33 -4.82 -7.09
CA ASN A 28 -10.04 -3.60 -6.75
C ASN A 28 -9.21 -2.34 -6.99
N ARG A 29 -9.90 -1.24 -7.24
CA ARG A 29 -9.26 0.07 -7.30
C ARG A 29 -8.83 0.49 -5.90
N VAL A 30 -7.61 0.99 -5.78
CA VAL A 30 -7.11 1.57 -4.55
C VAL A 30 -7.58 3.02 -4.48
N THR A 31 -8.32 3.36 -3.43
CA THR A 31 -8.90 4.69 -3.28
C THR A 31 -8.12 5.58 -2.33
N ARG A 32 -7.35 5.00 -1.42
CA ARG A 32 -6.58 5.75 -0.44
C ARG A 32 -5.39 4.95 0.03
N ALA A 33 -4.29 5.65 0.33
CA ALA A 33 -3.10 5.04 0.90
C ALA A 33 -2.53 5.98 1.96
N ARG A 34 -2.10 5.41 3.10
CA ARG A 34 -1.63 6.21 4.22
C ARG A 34 -0.56 5.45 5.00
N VAL A 35 0.51 6.17 5.38
CA VAL A 35 1.52 5.63 6.30
C VAL A 35 0.95 5.69 7.71
N LEU A 36 0.82 4.55 8.38
CA LEU A 36 0.19 4.50 9.70
C LEU A 36 0.96 5.29 10.76
N ALA A 37 2.28 5.15 10.79
CA ALA A 37 3.09 5.77 11.83
C ALA A 37 3.03 7.28 11.84
N THR A 38 2.91 7.91 10.66
CA THR A 38 2.95 9.35 10.51
C THR A 38 1.63 9.97 10.11
N GLY A 39 0.69 9.16 9.62
CA GLY A 39 -0.56 9.66 9.05
C GLY A 39 -0.42 10.29 7.68
N THR A 40 0.77 10.22 7.07
CA THR A 40 1.04 10.81 5.76
C THR A 40 0.23 10.09 4.70
N GLU A 41 -0.57 10.84 3.93
CA GLU A 41 -1.32 10.27 2.83
C GLU A 41 -0.50 10.29 1.55
N ALA A 42 -0.54 9.17 0.83
CA ALA A 42 0.13 9.04 -0.45
C ALA A 42 -0.80 9.41 -1.60
N GLN A 43 -0.21 9.84 -2.70
CA GLN A 43 -0.93 10.03 -3.96
C GLN A 43 -0.89 8.73 -4.73
N ILE A 44 -2.03 8.34 -5.29
CA ILE A 44 -2.19 7.04 -5.95
C ILE A 44 -2.22 7.23 -7.44
N GLU A 45 -1.38 6.47 -8.14
CA GLU A 45 -1.44 6.30 -9.58
C GLU A 45 -1.68 4.83 -9.87
N GLN A 46 -2.76 4.50 -10.57
CA GLN A 46 -3.11 3.10 -10.83
C GLN A 46 -3.41 2.91 -12.30
N LYS A 47 -2.74 1.92 -12.91
CA LYS A 47 -2.97 1.53 -14.29
C LYS A 47 -3.00 0.01 -14.38
N GLY A 48 -4.14 -0.55 -14.81
CA GLY A 48 -4.28 -1.97 -14.92
C GLY A 48 -4.06 -2.64 -13.57
N ASP A 49 -3.08 -3.53 -13.50
CA ASP A 49 -2.73 -4.28 -12.30
C ASP A 49 -1.52 -3.70 -11.57
N ARG A 50 -1.17 -2.42 -11.84
CA ARG A 50 -0.01 -1.80 -11.21
C ARG A 50 -0.40 -0.50 -10.52
N VAL A 51 0.16 -0.32 -9.33
CA VAL A 51 -0.11 0.86 -8.50
C VAL A 51 1.20 1.49 -8.08
N TRP A 52 1.26 2.83 -8.17
CA TRP A 52 2.35 3.63 -7.64
C TRP A 52 1.82 4.52 -6.54
N LEU A 53 2.50 4.53 -5.41
CA LEU A 53 2.21 5.43 -4.30
C LEU A 53 3.29 6.50 -4.24
N HIS A 54 2.90 7.76 -4.39
CA HIS A 54 3.81 8.90 -4.41
C HIS A 54 3.65 9.74 -3.15
N GLY A 55 4.65 10.55 -2.84
CA GLY A 55 4.59 11.46 -1.71
C GLY A 55 4.84 10.79 -0.36
N LEU A 56 5.46 9.61 -0.39
CA LEU A 56 5.85 8.92 0.83
C LEU A 56 7.10 9.54 1.44
N PRO A 57 7.37 9.33 2.74
CA PRO A 57 8.64 9.73 3.34
C PRO A 57 9.81 9.10 2.59
N GLN A 58 10.91 9.86 2.44
CA GLN A 58 12.09 9.34 1.75
C GLN A 58 12.74 8.22 2.53
N TYR A 59 12.70 8.28 3.85
CA TYR A 59 13.27 7.27 4.73
C TYR A 59 12.17 6.51 5.44
N ALA A 60 12.45 5.26 5.82
CA ALA A 60 11.48 4.43 6.49
C ALA A 60 10.93 5.12 7.75
N PRO A 61 9.61 5.25 7.89
CA PRO A 61 9.01 5.86 9.09
C PRO A 61 9.18 5.00 10.33
N ASP A 62 9.44 3.70 10.16
CA ASP A 62 9.73 2.78 11.27
C ASP A 62 10.99 1.99 10.92
N PRO A 63 11.97 1.86 11.84
CA PRO A 63 13.22 1.17 11.54
C PRO A 63 13.06 -0.34 11.33
N ASP A 64 12.01 -0.95 11.88
CA ASP A 64 11.79 -2.40 11.76
C ASP A 64 10.83 -2.71 10.62
N ILE A 65 9.56 -2.34 10.76
CA ILE A 65 8.54 -2.59 9.75
C ILE A 65 7.72 -1.34 9.57
N SER A 66 7.65 -0.83 8.35
CA SER A 66 6.78 0.29 8.01
C SER A 66 5.47 -0.24 7.45
N VAL A 67 4.34 0.33 7.89
CA VAL A 67 3.03 -0.15 7.50
C VAL A 67 2.30 0.94 6.71
N ILE A 68 1.79 0.56 5.53
CA ILE A 68 0.94 1.43 4.72
C ILE A 68 -0.45 0.83 4.70
N GLU A 69 -1.45 1.62 5.09
CA GLU A 69 -2.85 1.23 5.00
C GLU A 69 -3.39 1.63 3.63
N LEU A 70 -3.94 0.67 2.91
CA LEU A 70 -4.65 0.91 1.66
C LEU A 70 -6.15 0.73 1.89
N GLU A 71 -6.94 1.63 1.35
CA GLU A 71 -8.37 1.44 1.22
C GLU A 71 -8.67 1.10 -0.23
N ILE A 72 -9.50 0.08 -0.43
CA ILE A 72 -9.89 -0.37 -1.76
C ILE A 72 -11.38 -0.19 -1.97
N GLU A 73 -11.80 -0.07 -3.22
CA GLU A 73 -13.19 0.08 -3.58
C GLU A 73 -13.89 -1.28 -3.55
N GLY A 74 -14.99 -1.36 -2.80
CA GLY A 74 -15.81 -2.55 -2.72
C GLY A 74 -15.17 -3.68 -1.92
N GLU A 75 -15.68 -4.90 -2.15
CA GLU A 75 -15.16 -6.09 -1.49
C GLU A 75 -13.88 -6.57 -2.17
N PRO A 76 -12.92 -7.10 -1.41
CA PRO A 76 -11.73 -7.69 -2.01
C PRO A 76 -12.10 -8.83 -2.95
N ARG A 77 -11.54 -8.83 -4.16
CA ARG A 77 -11.84 -9.85 -5.18
C ARG A 77 -11.15 -11.16 -4.90
N TYR A 78 -10.00 -11.12 -4.27
CA TYR A 78 -9.19 -12.31 -4.02
C TYR A 78 -8.95 -12.45 -2.53
N PRO A 79 -9.15 -13.66 -1.97
CA PRO A 79 -8.86 -13.90 -0.56
C PRO A 79 -7.37 -13.86 -0.26
N GLU A 80 -6.53 -14.12 -1.27
CA GLU A 80 -5.09 -14.03 -1.15
C GLU A 80 -4.57 -12.93 -2.06
N LEU A 81 -3.83 -12.00 -1.45
CA LEU A 81 -3.18 -10.92 -2.18
C LEU A 81 -1.68 -11.15 -2.16
N ARG A 82 -1.05 -10.95 -3.32
CA ARG A 82 0.39 -11.14 -3.46
C ARG A 82 1.01 -9.82 -3.86
N PHE A 83 2.03 -9.42 -3.12
CA PHE A 83 2.76 -8.20 -3.36
C PHE A 83 4.20 -8.52 -3.68
N HIS A 84 4.74 -7.81 -4.68
CA HIS A 84 6.14 -7.93 -5.08
C HIS A 84 6.79 -6.56 -4.92
N PHE A 85 7.61 -6.46 -3.93
CA PHE A 85 8.32 -5.23 -3.61
C PHE A 85 9.80 -5.35 -3.94
#